data_f552d700b965a219f9ea7af021c04bf0
#
_entry.id   f552d700b965a219f9ea7af021c04bf0
#
_cell.length_a   1.000
_cell.length_b   1.000
_cell.length_c   1.000
_cell.angle_alpha   90.00
_cell.angle_beta   90.00
_cell.angle_gamma   90.00
#
_symmetry.space_group_name_H-M   'P 1'
#
loop_
_entity.id
_entity.type
_entity.pdbx_description
1 polymer ?
#
loop_
_entity_poly.entity_id
_entity_poly.type
_entity_poly.pdbx_seq_one_letter_code
_entity_poly.pdbx_strand_id
1 'polypeptide(L)'
;MNYPHRTYLHIKHQQGATLIVVMIILLIIVVVGVLAVRIAIVSLRVATNSQVSQLNFQSSDAPLAWFNNFNPTTVTNVSNVIGAALKENENNPGGEYIFCYKPTSTTISFAQTIDASLIRKADSGNNATVDAGGVVGFCNLTSDFGSNRPAVITQVAVSVPTDTTNSAAGANLPRGINVSEGTQLPKNMTSTQRIRVTTTAILPAYSTSSTSSVQTDCLSSNKAKISDDMTATLGAGSEHTLAKCLTDKGVPFNTQVQEFNYVNQLNEVTAPGG
;
A
#
# COMPACT_ATOMS: atom_id res chain seq x y z
N MET A 1 -38.17 -97.24 19.02
CA MET A 1 -38.65 -95.93 18.58
C MET A 1 -37.91 -94.87 19.41
N ASN A 2 -36.85 -94.25 18.85
CA ASN A 2 -36.10 -93.20 19.50
C ASN A 2 -36.58 -91.85 18.98
N TYR A 3 -37.14 -91.04 19.84
CA TYR A 3 -37.52 -89.66 19.53
C TYR A 3 -36.29 -88.75 19.76
N PRO A 4 -35.95 -87.86 18.85
CA PRO A 4 -34.85 -86.96 19.06
C PRO A 4 -35.32 -85.79 19.96
N HIS A 5 -34.57 -85.53 21.01
CA HIS A 5 -34.68 -84.31 21.84
C HIS A 5 -34.37 -83.04 21.02
N ARG A 6 -35.35 -82.19 20.78
CA ARG A 6 -35.14 -80.83 20.28
C ARG A 6 -34.65 -79.97 21.44
N THR A 7 -33.43 -79.58 21.41
CA THR A 7 -32.86 -78.52 22.24
C THR A 7 -33.37 -77.16 21.75
N TYR A 8 -34.25 -76.54 22.49
CA TYR A 8 -34.63 -75.13 22.26
C TYR A 8 -33.50 -74.19 22.69
N LEU A 9 -32.88 -73.52 21.77
CA LEU A 9 -31.96 -72.45 22.05
C LEU A 9 -32.76 -71.27 22.64
N HIS A 10 -32.57 -71.04 23.91
CA HIS A 10 -33.06 -69.83 24.59
C HIS A 10 -32.30 -68.60 24.01
N ILE A 11 -32.90 -67.90 23.11
CA ILE A 11 -32.46 -66.53 22.65
C ILE A 11 -32.72 -65.63 23.86
N LYS A 12 -31.68 -65.30 24.63
CA LYS A 12 -31.73 -64.28 25.66
C LYS A 12 -31.97 -62.95 24.96
N HIS A 13 -33.11 -62.35 25.19
CA HIS A 13 -33.42 -60.97 24.73
C HIS A 13 -32.46 -60.00 25.38
N GLN A 14 -31.45 -59.53 24.62
CA GLN A 14 -30.54 -58.44 25.00
C GLN A 14 -31.21 -57.08 24.74
N GLN A 15 -32.26 -56.74 25.46
CA GLN A 15 -33.01 -55.48 25.26
C GLN A 15 -32.32 -54.21 25.79
N GLY A 16 -31.27 -54.36 26.63
CA GLY A 16 -30.55 -53.19 27.19
C GLY A 16 -29.29 -52.79 26.43
N ALA A 17 -28.61 -53.70 25.73
CA ALA A 17 -27.35 -53.41 25.05
C ALA A 17 -27.51 -52.54 23.79
N THR A 18 -28.62 -52.71 23.07
CA THR A 18 -28.90 -51.92 21.86
C THR A 18 -29.11 -50.42 22.14
N LEU A 19 -29.76 -50.09 23.24
CA LEU A 19 -29.98 -48.70 23.64
C LEU A 19 -28.68 -47.99 23.95
N ILE A 20 -27.74 -48.64 24.65
CA ILE A 20 -26.44 -48.09 25.00
C ILE A 20 -25.61 -47.84 23.72
N VAL A 21 -25.61 -48.82 22.79
CA VAL A 21 -24.89 -48.66 21.51
C VAL A 21 -25.42 -47.51 20.69
N VAL A 22 -26.75 -47.38 20.59
CA VAL A 22 -27.37 -46.25 19.87
C VAL A 22 -27.04 -44.89 20.52
N MET A 23 -27.06 -44.83 21.86
CA MET A 23 -26.68 -43.59 22.56
C MET A 23 -25.20 -43.23 22.33
N ILE A 24 -24.29 -44.18 22.32
CA ILE A 24 -22.87 -43.94 22.04
C ILE A 24 -22.68 -43.47 20.60
N ILE A 25 -23.35 -44.10 19.64
CA ILE A 25 -23.25 -43.68 18.22
C ILE A 25 -23.79 -42.28 18.05
N LEU A 26 -24.92 -41.93 18.63
CA LEU A 26 -25.48 -40.58 18.58
C LEU A 26 -24.52 -39.55 19.21
N LEU A 27 -23.89 -39.90 20.34
CA LEU A 27 -22.91 -39.03 20.99
C LEU A 27 -21.71 -38.79 20.09
N ILE A 28 -21.19 -39.82 19.44
CA ILE A 28 -20.05 -39.71 18.52
C ILE A 28 -20.42 -38.84 17.32
N ILE A 29 -21.61 -39.02 16.75
CA ILE A 29 -22.08 -38.20 15.60
C ILE A 29 -22.18 -36.71 16.00
N VAL A 30 -22.72 -36.40 17.19
CA VAL A 30 -22.82 -35.04 17.70
C VAL A 30 -21.42 -34.42 17.88
N VAL A 31 -20.50 -35.17 18.52
CA VAL A 31 -19.12 -34.67 18.73
C VAL A 31 -18.40 -34.43 17.40
N VAL A 32 -18.49 -35.37 16.47
CA VAL A 32 -17.89 -35.21 15.11
C VAL A 32 -18.53 -34.04 14.38
N GLY A 33 -19.86 -33.86 14.46
CA GLY A 33 -20.57 -32.76 13.86
C GLY A 33 -20.09 -31.38 14.40
N VAL A 34 -19.96 -31.27 15.72
CA VAL A 34 -19.46 -30.02 16.34
C VAL A 34 -18.01 -29.73 15.93
N LEU A 35 -17.15 -30.74 15.89
CA LEU A 35 -15.77 -30.59 15.43
C LEU A 35 -15.69 -30.17 13.96
N ALA A 36 -16.50 -30.76 13.09
CA ALA A 36 -16.57 -30.41 11.67
C ALA A 36 -16.98 -28.94 11.46
N VAL A 37 -17.98 -28.46 12.19
CA VAL A 37 -18.42 -27.06 12.13
C VAL A 37 -17.31 -26.11 12.62
N ARG A 38 -16.62 -26.43 13.70
CA ARG A 38 -15.50 -25.62 14.19
C ARG A 38 -14.37 -25.53 13.18
N ILE A 39 -13.98 -26.64 12.55
CA ILE A 39 -12.95 -26.67 11.51
C ILE A 39 -13.40 -25.84 10.30
N ALA A 40 -14.65 -25.95 9.87
CA ALA A 40 -15.19 -25.18 8.75
C ALA A 40 -15.14 -23.67 9.02
N ILE A 41 -15.50 -23.20 10.22
CA ILE A 41 -15.43 -21.80 10.60
C ILE A 41 -13.98 -21.28 10.59
N VAL A 42 -13.04 -22.05 11.12
CA VAL A 42 -11.61 -21.66 11.11
C VAL A 42 -11.09 -21.60 9.69
N SER A 43 -11.38 -22.60 8.86
CA SER A 43 -11.01 -22.63 7.44
C SER A 43 -11.55 -21.44 6.68
N LEU A 44 -12.82 -21.08 6.90
CA LEU A 44 -13.44 -19.90 6.28
C LEU A 44 -12.74 -18.61 6.70
N ARG A 45 -12.42 -18.45 7.99
CA ARG A 45 -11.69 -17.26 8.48
C ARG A 45 -10.31 -17.14 7.86
N VAL A 46 -9.56 -18.23 7.74
CA VAL A 46 -8.24 -18.27 7.10
C VAL A 46 -8.36 -17.89 5.62
N ALA A 47 -9.31 -18.49 4.90
CA ALA A 47 -9.55 -18.18 3.48
C ALA A 47 -9.93 -16.70 3.27
N THR A 48 -10.83 -16.16 4.09
CA THR A 48 -11.23 -14.75 4.01
C THR A 48 -10.05 -13.81 4.31
N ASN A 49 -9.26 -14.10 5.33
CA ASN A 49 -8.09 -13.29 5.67
C ASN A 49 -7.03 -13.31 4.54
N SER A 50 -6.81 -14.46 3.92
CA SER A 50 -5.92 -14.60 2.76
C SER A 50 -6.41 -13.77 1.57
N GLN A 51 -7.71 -13.81 1.25
CA GLN A 51 -8.29 -13.02 0.16
C GLN A 51 -8.17 -11.51 0.43
N VAL A 52 -8.42 -11.08 1.66
CA VAL A 52 -8.28 -9.67 2.06
C VAL A 52 -6.82 -9.21 1.94
N SER A 53 -5.87 -10.03 2.39
CA SER A 53 -4.44 -9.74 2.26
C SER A 53 -4.00 -9.62 0.80
N GLN A 54 -4.44 -10.55 -0.06
CA GLN A 54 -4.14 -10.52 -1.49
C GLN A 54 -4.76 -9.30 -2.18
N LEU A 55 -6.01 -8.95 -1.85
CA LEU A 55 -6.67 -7.76 -2.39
C LEU A 55 -5.91 -6.49 -2.00
N ASN A 56 -5.47 -6.40 -0.75
CA ASN A 56 -4.71 -5.27 -0.25
C ASN A 56 -3.36 -5.13 -0.97
N PHE A 57 -2.66 -6.25 -1.17
CA PHE A 57 -1.41 -6.28 -1.93
C PHE A 57 -1.62 -5.84 -3.39
N GLN A 58 -2.60 -6.41 -4.09
CA GLN A 58 -2.90 -6.05 -5.47
C GLN A 58 -3.30 -4.58 -5.63
N SER A 59 -4.04 -4.04 -4.66
CA SER A 59 -4.46 -2.64 -4.67
C SER A 59 -3.31 -1.68 -4.45
N SER A 60 -2.28 -2.05 -3.68
CA SER A 60 -1.07 -1.24 -3.53
C SER A 60 -0.13 -1.38 -4.73
N ASP A 61 -0.14 -2.51 -5.44
CA ASP A 61 0.69 -2.75 -6.62
C ASP A 61 0.15 -2.06 -7.89
N ALA A 62 -1.16 -1.92 -8.00
CA ALA A 62 -1.82 -1.38 -9.20
C ALA A 62 -1.32 0.01 -9.64
N PRO A 63 -1.14 1.01 -8.75
CA PRO A 63 -0.56 2.29 -9.15
C PRO A 63 0.90 2.18 -9.61
N LEU A 64 1.69 1.30 -9.01
CA LEU A 64 3.08 1.08 -9.39
C LEU A 64 3.20 0.48 -10.78
N ALA A 65 2.36 -0.51 -11.10
CA ALA A 65 2.29 -1.08 -12.44
C ALA A 65 1.93 -0.02 -13.49
N TRP A 66 1.08 0.94 -13.14
CA TRP A 66 0.73 2.05 -14.02
C TRP A 66 1.94 2.96 -14.27
N PHE A 67 2.71 3.35 -13.24
CA PHE A 67 3.93 4.14 -13.40
C PHE A 67 4.99 3.43 -14.25
N ASN A 68 5.11 2.10 -14.14
CA ASN A 68 6.03 1.31 -14.94
C ASN A 68 5.72 1.34 -16.45
N ASN A 69 4.44 1.47 -16.82
CA ASN A 69 3.98 1.44 -18.20
C ASN A 69 3.81 2.82 -18.84
N PHE A 70 4.12 3.89 -18.11
CA PHE A 70 3.88 5.25 -18.58
C PHE A 70 5.01 5.77 -19.47
N ASN A 71 4.64 6.63 -20.44
CA ASN A 71 5.64 7.26 -21.30
C ASN A 71 6.45 8.30 -20.50
N PRO A 72 7.78 8.17 -20.41
CA PRO A 72 8.62 9.07 -19.63
C PRO A 72 8.43 10.56 -19.95
N THR A 73 8.22 10.93 -21.22
CA THR A 73 8.03 12.33 -21.63
C THR A 73 6.74 12.94 -21.10
N THR A 74 5.71 12.14 -20.90
CA THR A 74 4.43 12.59 -20.36
C THR A 74 4.47 12.74 -18.84
N VAL A 75 5.12 11.80 -18.13
CA VAL A 75 5.19 11.85 -16.67
C VAL A 75 6.11 12.94 -16.14
N THR A 76 7.13 13.33 -16.91
CA THR A 76 8.03 14.44 -16.53
C THR A 76 7.44 15.82 -16.79
N ASN A 77 6.25 15.91 -17.38
CA ASN A 77 5.55 17.18 -17.51
C ASN A 77 5.09 17.68 -16.13
N VAL A 78 5.21 18.98 -15.87
CA VAL A 78 4.83 19.60 -14.59
C VAL A 78 3.32 19.51 -14.26
N SER A 79 2.49 19.16 -15.23
CA SER A 79 1.09 18.80 -14.98
C SER A 79 0.89 17.44 -14.35
N ASN A 80 1.93 16.59 -14.37
CA ASN A 80 1.97 15.29 -13.70
C ASN A 80 2.74 15.41 -12.38
N VAL A 81 2.33 14.65 -11.38
CA VAL A 81 2.94 14.69 -10.04
C VAL A 81 4.44 14.38 -10.05
N ILE A 82 4.92 13.53 -10.96
CA ILE A 82 6.36 13.23 -11.09
C ILE A 82 7.11 14.47 -11.59
N GLY A 83 6.65 15.10 -12.67
CA GLY A 83 7.28 16.31 -13.19
C GLY A 83 7.23 17.46 -12.19
N ALA A 84 6.12 17.58 -11.45
CA ALA A 84 5.98 18.55 -10.37
C ALA A 84 6.93 18.27 -9.21
N ALA A 85 7.06 17.00 -8.78
CA ALA A 85 7.98 16.60 -7.71
C ALA A 85 9.45 16.85 -8.08
N LEU A 86 9.84 16.58 -9.32
CA LEU A 86 11.16 16.88 -9.84
C LEU A 86 11.46 18.39 -9.77
N LYS A 87 10.52 19.20 -10.26
CA LYS A 87 10.67 20.66 -10.27
C LYS A 87 10.65 21.26 -8.87
N GLU A 88 9.79 20.76 -8.00
CA GLU A 88 9.72 21.22 -6.61
C GLU A 88 11.02 20.90 -5.86
N ASN A 89 11.58 19.72 -6.08
CA ASN A 89 12.83 19.33 -5.44
C ASN A 89 14.04 20.20 -5.82
N GLU A 90 14.03 20.86 -6.99
CA GLU A 90 15.07 21.80 -7.39
C GLU A 90 15.13 23.03 -6.47
N ASN A 91 13.97 23.50 -6.00
CA ASN A 91 13.87 24.70 -5.18
C ASN A 91 13.73 24.38 -3.69
N ASN A 92 12.90 23.38 -3.37
CA ASN A 92 12.52 23.02 -2.01
C ASN A 92 12.51 21.49 -1.84
N PRO A 93 13.63 20.86 -1.56
CA PRO A 93 13.71 19.41 -1.39
C PRO A 93 12.89 18.90 -0.19
N GLY A 94 12.46 17.63 -0.24
CA GLY A 94 11.76 16.98 0.86
C GLY A 94 10.23 17.10 0.83
N GLY A 95 9.65 17.56 -0.29
CA GLY A 95 8.21 17.55 -0.51
C GLY A 95 7.71 16.20 -1.06
N GLU A 96 6.49 15.84 -0.69
CA GLU A 96 5.75 14.69 -1.24
C GLU A 96 4.47 15.19 -1.91
N TYR A 97 4.25 14.78 -3.16
CA TYR A 97 2.96 14.93 -3.81
C TYR A 97 2.11 13.72 -3.51
N ILE A 98 1.00 13.92 -2.83
CA ILE A 98 0.03 12.86 -2.51
C ILE A 98 -1.21 12.99 -3.38
N PHE A 99 -1.78 11.86 -3.80
CA PHE A 99 -3.06 11.81 -4.49
C PHE A 99 -3.78 10.48 -4.25
N CYS A 100 -5.08 10.47 -4.47
CA CYS A 100 -5.88 9.26 -4.32
C CYS A 100 -5.98 8.50 -5.65
N TYR A 101 -5.68 7.20 -5.63
CA TYR A 101 -5.78 6.35 -6.81
C TYR A 101 -7.23 5.92 -7.05
N LYS A 102 -7.81 6.44 -8.13
CA LYS A 102 -9.22 6.20 -8.53
C LYS A 102 -9.27 5.66 -9.96
N PRO A 103 -8.99 4.37 -10.20
CA PRO A 103 -8.92 3.80 -11.54
C PRO A 103 -10.27 3.79 -12.27
N THR A 104 -11.37 3.91 -11.54
CA THR A 104 -12.73 3.95 -12.09
C THR A 104 -13.19 5.35 -12.48
N SER A 105 -12.41 6.39 -12.15
CA SER A 105 -12.73 7.76 -12.53
C SER A 105 -12.45 7.98 -14.02
N THR A 106 -13.45 8.47 -14.74
CA THR A 106 -13.33 8.84 -16.16
C THR A 106 -12.97 10.33 -16.34
N THR A 107 -13.10 11.10 -15.27
CA THR A 107 -12.90 12.58 -15.29
C THR A 107 -11.49 12.98 -14.93
N ILE A 108 -10.75 12.13 -14.22
CA ILE A 108 -9.44 12.45 -13.67
C ILE A 108 -8.41 11.56 -14.36
N SER A 109 -7.48 12.19 -15.06
CA SER A 109 -6.31 11.47 -15.58
C SER A 109 -5.37 11.12 -14.41
N PHE A 110 -4.80 9.94 -14.46
CA PHE A 110 -3.93 9.43 -13.41
C PHE A 110 -2.76 10.39 -13.10
N ALA A 111 -2.50 10.60 -11.81
CA ALA A 111 -1.34 11.33 -11.29
C ALA A 111 -1.22 12.78 -11.81
N GLN A 112 -2.33 13.48 -11.99
CA GLN A 112 -2.29 14.91 -12.33
C GLN A 112 -2.16 15.79 -11.07
N THR A 113 -1.41 16.86 -11.20
CA THR A 113 -1.17 17.81 -10.10
C THR A 113 -2.43 18.54 -9.62
N ILE A 114 -3.46 18.65 -10.47
CA ILE A 114 -4.73 19.28 -10.10
C ILE A 114 -5.47 18.50 -9.01
N ASP A 115 -5.24 17.17 -8.93
CA ASP A 115 -5.86 16.27 -7.96
C ASP A 115 -4.87 15.81 -6.88
N ALA A 116 -3.75 16.52 -6.75
CA ALA A 116 -2.70 16.21 -5.80
C ALA A 116 -2.53 17.33 -4.77
N SER A 117 -2.04 16.97 -3.60
CA SER A 117 -1.59 17.93 -2.57
C SER A 117 -0.10 17.74 -2.34
N LEU A 118 0.61 18.87 -2.19
CA LEU A 118 2.01 18.88 -1.78
C LEU A 118 2.06 18.96 -0.25
N ILE A 119 2.72 18.00 0.35
CA ILE A 119 2.94 17.94 1.80
C ILE A 119 4.43 17.91 2.12
N ARG A 120 4.80 18.42 3.30
CA ARG A 120 6.16 18.37 3.82
C ARG A 120 6.15 17.95 5.28
N LYS A 121 7.23 17.29 5.70
CA LYS A 121 7.44 17.05 7.12
C LYS A 121 7.56 18.40 7.84
N ALA A 122 6.79 18.57 8.92
CA ALA A 122 6.92 19.76 9.73
C ALA A 122 8.24 19.74 10.53
N ASP A 123 8.81 20.92 10.77
CA ASP A 123 10.04 21.06 11.57
C ASP A 123 9.82 20.67 13.03
N SER A 124 8.58 20.75 13.51
CA SER A 124 8.19 20.38 14.86
C SER A 124 6.78 19.75 14.87
N GLY A 125 6.55 18.85 15.80
CA GLY A 125 5.27 18.15 15.95
C GLY A 125 5.17 16.89 15.09
N ASN A 126 4.02 16.21 15.15
CA ASN A 126 3.79 14.90 14.56
C ASN A 126 2.94 14.93 13.26
N ASN A 127 2.77 16.10 12.66
CA ASN A 127 1.99 16.27 11.44
C ASN A 127 2.87 16.86 10.34
N ALA A 128 2.53 16.54 9.11
CA ALA A 128 3.06 17.24 7.95
C ALA A 128 2.31 18.56 7.72
N THR A 129 2.94 19.50 7.07
CA THR A 129 2.31 20.72 6.55
C THR A 129 1.84 20.49 5.11
N VAL A 130 0.74 21.15 4.75
CA VAL A 130 0.22 21.15 3.37
C VAL A 130 0.64 22.47 2.73
N ASP A 131 1.51 22.40 1.73
CA ASP A 131 2.05 23.57 1.04
C ASP A 131 1.17 23.99 -0.15
N ALA A 132 0.59 23.01 -0.85
CA ALA A 132 -0.29 23.26 -1.99
C ALA A 132 -1.35 22.17 -2.15
N GLY A 133 -2.42 22.47 -2.91
CA GLY A 133 -3.50 21.54 -3.23
C GLY A 133 -4.52 21.28 -2.11
N GLY A 134 -4.29 21.79 -0.91
CA GLY A 134 -5.25 21.67 0.21
C GLY A 134 -5.62 20.23 0.54
N VAL A 135 -6.91 19.87 0.44
CA VAL A 135 -7.44 18.53 0.80
C VAL A 135 -7.56 17.58 -0.39
N VAL A 136 -7.32 18.04 -1.61
CA VAL A 136 -7.68 17.31 -2.84
C VAL A 136 -6.91 16.00 -2.98
N GLY A 137 -5.63 15.98 -2.57
CA GLY A 137 -4.78 14.80 -2.66
C GLY A 137 -5.05 13.73 -1.61
N PHE A 138 -5.81 14.03 -0.56
CA PHE A 138 -6.13 13.05 0.47
C PHE A 138 -7.30 12.17 0.05
N CYS A 139 -7.13 10.85 0.20
CA CYS A 139 -8.23 9.93 -0.05
C CYS A 139 -9.34 10.09 0.98
N ASN A 140 -10.59 10.04 0.53
CA ASN A 140 -11.76 9.95 1.39
C ASN A 140 -12.10 8.47 1.63
N LEU A 141 -12.06 8.05 2.88
CA LEU A 141 -12.28 6.65 3.29
C LEU A 141 -13.73 6.15 3.10
N THR A 142 -14.64 7.01 2.70
CA THR A 142 -16.06 6.64 2.47
C THR A 142 -16.45 6.64 1.00
N SER A 143 -15.69 7.31 0.12
CA SER A 143 -16.08 7.49 -1.29
C SER A 143 -15.02 7.07 -2.31
N ASP A 144 -13.73 7.12 -1.95
CA ASP A 144 -12.64 7.02 -2.91
C ASP A 144 -12.11 5.59 -3.07
N PHE A 145 -13.02 4.66 -3.31
CA PHE A 145 -12.67 3.27 -3.49
C PHE A 145 -12.04 3.00 -4.86
N GLY A 146 -11.02 2.14 -4.89
CA GLY A 146 -10.33 1.73 -6.11
C GLY A 146 -11.14 0.84 -7.05
N SER A 147 -12.34 0.44 -6.66
CA SER A 147 -13.25 -0.38 -7.47
C SER A 147 -14.70 -0.08 -7.11
N ASN A 148 -15.64 -0.56 -7.93
CA ASN A 148 -17.08 -0.46 -7.63
C ASN A 148 -17.49 -1.21 -6.35
N ARG A 149 -16.66 -2.12 -5.85
CA ARG A 149 -16.83 -2.74 -4.54
C ARG A 149 -16.09 -1.89 -3.51
N PRO A 150 -16.79 -1.33 -2.50
CA PRO A 150 -16.19 -0.46 -1.48
C PRO A 150 -15.35 -1.29 -0.48
N ALA A 151 -14.15 -1.69 -0.88
CA ALA A 151 -13.30 -2.54 -0.07
C ALA A 151 -11.95 -1.89 0.27
N VAL A 152 -11.24 -1.36 -0.74
CA VAL A 152 -9.89 -0.83 -0.59
C VAL A 152 -9.80 0.58 -1.18
N ILE A 153 -9.06 1.42 -0.49
CA ILE A 153 -8.69 2.77 -0.91
C ILE A 153 -7.18 2.84 -0.98
N THR A 154 -6.63 3.42 -2.03
CA THR A 154 -5.18 3.48 -2.20
C THR A 154 -4.73 4.93 -2.32
N GLN A 155 -3.95 5.38 -1.35
CA GLN A 155 -3.25 6.65 -1.39
C GLN A 155 -1.85 6.45 -1.98
N VAL A 156 -1.48 7.34 -2.88
CA VAL A 156 -0.17 7.35 -3.54
C VAL A 156 0.57 8.60 -3.14
N ALA A 157 1.86 8.45 -2.85
CA ALA A 157 2.77 9.56 -2.62
C ALA A 157 3.95 9.44 -3.57
N VAL A 158 4.36 10.58 -4.13
CA VAL A 158 5.49 10.71 -5.04
C VAL A 158 6.46 11.72 -4.45
N SER A 159 7.70 11.30 -4.25
CA SER A 159 8.76 12.15 -3.69
C SER A 159 10.09 11.94 -4.41
N VAL A 160 10.96 12.91 -4.29
CA VAL A 160 12.38 12.78 -4.66
C VAL A 160 13.14 12.44 -3.38
N PRO A 161 13.79 11.26 -3.30
CA PRO A 161 14.57 10.90 -2.11
C PRO A 161 15.68 11.91 -1.83
N THR A 162 15.77 12.38 -0.60
CA THR A 162 16.82 13.30 -0.13
C THR A 162 18.00 12.56 0.52
N ASP A 163 17.90 11.23 0.63
CA ASP A 163 18.97 10.39 1.12
C ASP A 163 20.20 10.48 0.22
N THR A 164 21.35 10.63 0.83
CA THR A 164 22.62 10.69 0.09
C THR A 164 22.88 9.34 -0.56
N THR A 165 22.90 9.32 -1.89
CA THR A 165 23.50 8.18 -2.61
C THR A 165 25.00 8.31 -2.45
N ASN A 166 25.65 7.29 -1.88
CA ASN A 166 27.11 7.19 -1.83
C ASN A 166 27.72 6.93 -3.23
N SER A 167 27.21 7.60 -4.25
CA SER A 167 27.81 7.56 -5.58
C SER A 167 29.07 8.43 -5.54
N ALA A 168 30.21 7.84 -5.88
CA ALA A 168 31.46 8.58 -6.02
C ALA A 168 31.26 9.75 -6.98
N ALA A 169 31.90 10.87 -6.71
CA ALA A 169 31.87 12.03 -7.60
C ALA A 169 32.25 11.59 -9.03
N GLY A 170 31.37 11.88 -9.99
CA GLY A 170 31.58 11.46 -11.38
C GLY A 170 31.14 10.03 -11.74
N ALA A 171 30.49 9.28 -10.84
CA ALA A 171 30.01 7.91 -11.13
C ALA A 171 29.02 7.86 -12.31
N ASN A 172 28.33 8.94 -12.58
CA ASN A 172 27.36 9.06 -13.68
C ASN A 172 27.96 9.69 -14.97
N LEU A 173 29.27 9.94 -14.98
CA LEU A 173 29.94 10.47 -16.16
C LEU A 173 30.19 9.33 -17.17
N PRO A 174 29.94 9.54 -18.47
CA PRO A 174 30.32 8.58 -19.50
C PRO A 174 31.83 8.30 -19.49
N ARG A 175 32.21 7.05 -19.77
CA ARG A 175 33.62 6.66 -19.84
C ARG A 175 34.39 7.51 -20.86
N GLY A 176 35.55 8.00 -20.46
CA GLY A 176 36.45 8.77 -21.35
C GLY A 176 36.28 10.30 -21.25
N ILE A 177 35.41 10.79 -20.37
CA ILE A 177 35.31 12.22 -20.11
C ILE A 177 36.31 12.58 -19.02
N ASN A 178 37.20 13.49 -19.35
CA ASN A 178 38.15 14.09 -18.41
C ASN A 178 37.53 15.43 -17.95
N VAL A 179 37.03 15.47 -16.72
CA VAL A 179 36.49 16.70 -16.08
C VAL A 179 37.58 17.22 -15.16
N SER A 180 38.32 18.21 -15.62
CA SER A 180 39.24 19.01 -14.79
C SER A 180 38.58 20.34 -14.45
N GLU A 181 38.99 20.94 -13.34
CA GLU A 181 38.49 22.24 -12.91
C GLU A 181 38.60 23.29 -14.04
N GLY A 182 37.46 23.93 -14.39
CA GLY A 182 37.40 24.89 -15.48
C GLY A 182 37.08 24.31 -16.88
N THR A 183 36.86 23.04 -17.06
CA THR A 183 36.37 22.45 -18.31
C THR A 183 34.85 22.55 -18.39
N GLN A 184 34.35 22.99 -19.56
CA GLN A 184 32.91 22.95 -19.83
C GLN A 184 32.42 21.48 -19.82
N LEU A 185 31.28 21.26 -19.18
CA LEU A 185 30.64 19.96 -19.22
C LEU A 185 30.29 19.58 -20.67
N PRO A 186 30.49 18.31 -21.07
CA PRO A 186 30.19 17.88 -22.43
C PRO A 186 28.72 18.14 -22.79
N LYS A 187 28.49 18.56 -24.03
CA LYS A 187 27.13 18.61 -24.59
C LYS A 187 26.50 17.23 -24.47
N ASN A 188 25.23 17.17 -24.02
CA ASN A 188 24.46 15.95 -23.82
C ASN A 188 24.84 15.14 -22.56
N MET A 189 25.21 15.76 -21.46
CA MET A 189 25.24 15.06 -20.19
C MET A 189 23.84 14.60 -19.78
N THR A 190 23.74 13.34 -19.38
CA THR A 190 22.52 12.80 -18.77
C THR A 190 22.68 12.82 -17.25
N SER A 191 21.74 13.43 -16.55
CA SER A 191 21.60 13.26 -15.10
C SER A 191 20.49 12.25 -14.82
N THR A 192 20.74 11.38 -13.86
CA THR A 192 19.71 10.43 -13.40
C THR A 192 19.14 10.95 -12.09
N GLN A 193 17.84 11.15 -12.06
CA GLN A 193 17.14 11.54 -10.84
C GLN A 193 16.24 10.40 -10.38
N ARG A 194 16.35 10.04 -9.11
CA ARG A 194 15.47 9.04 -8.50
C ARG A 194 14.14 9.67 -8.13
N ILE A 195 13.07 8.95 -8.41
CA ILE A 195 11.73 9.22 -7.92
C ILE A 195 11.30 8.04 -7.10
N ARG A 196 10.77 8.30 -5.92
CA ARG A 196 10.16 7.29 -5.05
C ARG A 196 8.66 7.43 -5.11
N VAL A 197 7.99 6.31 -5.38
CA VAL A 197 6.54 6.19 -5.33
C VAL A 197 6.19 5.26 -4.19
N THR A 198 5.44 5.77 -3.24
CA THR A 198 4.92 5.01 -2.09
C THR A 198 3.42 4.86 -2.26
N THR A 199 2.94 3.63 -2.28
CA THR A 199 1.51 3.32 -2.42
C THR A 199 1.03 2.66 -1.14
N THR A 200 -0.03 3.20 -0.54
CA THR A 200 -0.62 2.67 0.69
C THR A 200 -2.08 2.30 0.42
N ALA A 201 -2.34 0.99 0.35
CA ALA A 201 -3.68 0.44 0.27
C ALA A 201 -4.25 0.28 1.67
N ILE A 202 -5.45 0.77 1.90
CA ILE A 202 -6.12 0.89 3.19
C ILE A 202 -7.44 0.15 3.12
N LEU A 203 -7.76 -0.63 4.15
CA LEU A 203 -9.03 -1.36 4.28
C LEU A 203 -9.89 -0.74 5.41
N PRO A 204 -10.70 0.29 5.13
CA PRO A 204 -11.45 0.99 6.17
C PRO A 204 -12.46 0.11 6.91
N ALA A 205 -13.05 -0.86 6.20
CA ALA A 205 -14.07 -1.76 6.75
C ALA A 205 -13.55 -2.70 7.85
N TYR A 206 -12.24 -2.92 7.91
CA TYR A 206 -11.60 -3.80 8.90
C TYR A 206 -10.89 -3.02 10.02
N SER A 207 -11.10 -1.70 10.08
CA SER A 207 -10.54 -0.84 11.11
C SER A 207 -11.17 -1.14 12.48
N THR A 208 -10.35 -1.09 13.54
CA THR A 208 -10.85 -1.11 14.93
C THR A 208 -11.35 0.24 15.41
N SER A 209 -10.92 1.32 14.74
CA SER A 209 -11.38 2.69 14.98
C SER A 209 -12.47 3.09 14.00
N SER A 210 -13.26 4.12 14.34
CA SER A 210 -14.27 4.66 13.41
C SER A 210 -13.58 5.27 12.17
N THR A 211 -14.19 5.08 11.00
CA THR A 211 -13.68 5.62 9.73
C THR A 211 -13.48 7.13 9.77
N SER A 212 -14.35 7.86 10.46
CA SER A 212 -14.23 9.32 10.63
C SER A 212 -13.02 9.70 11.48
N SER A 213 -12.69 8.94 12.54
CA SER A 213 -11.48 9.17 13.33
C SER A 213 -10.21 8.92 12.49
N VAL A 214 -10.19 7.84 11.72
CA VAL A 214 -9.05 7.53 10.83
C VAL A 214 -8.88 8.63 9.78
N GLN A 215 -10.00 9.06 9.16
CA GLN A 215 -9.98 10.16 8.19
C GLN A 215 -9.40 11.44 8.77
N THR A 216 -9.86 11.84 9.95
CA THR A 216 -9.47 13.11 10.60
C THR A 216 -8.02 13.08 11.10
N ASP A 217 -7.56 11.93 11.61
CA ASP A 217 -6.27 11.84 12.28
C ASP A 217 -5.12 11.43 11.33
N CYS A 218 -5.42 10.70 10.23
CA CYS A 218 -4.40 10.14 9.35
C CYS A 218 -4.45 10.69 7.91
N LEU A 219 -5.64 11.08 7.41
CA LEU A 219 -5.87 11.44 6.01
C LEU A 219 -6.57 12.80 5.87
N SER A 220 -6.11 13.78 6.61
CA SER A 220 -6.64 15.15 6.55
C SER A 220 -5.54 16.18 6.42
N SER A 221 -5.84 17.33 5.85
CA SER A 221 -4.90 18.44 5.70
C SER A 221 -4.42 19.01 7.05
N ASN A 222 -5.26 18.96 8.09
CA ASN A 222 -4.92 19.48 9.42
C ASN A 222 -3.97 18.56 10.20
N LYS A 223 -3.96 17.26 9.86
CA LYS A 223 -3.12 16.24 10.50
C LYS A 223 -2.46 15.39 9.42
N ALA A 224 -1.95 16.02 8.38
CA ALA A 224 -1.30 15.34 7.28
C ALA A 224 -0.13 14.49 7.79
N LYS A 225 0.03 13.32 7.18
CA LYS A 225 1.11 12.39 7.48
C LYS A 225 1.90 12.12 6.22
N ILE A 226 3.22 12.19 6.32
CA ILE A 226 4.11 11.79 5.23
C ILE A 226 4.02 10.28 4.99
N SER A 227 4.28 9.85 3.77
CA SER A 227 4.23 8.43 3.43
C SER A 227 5.42 7.66 3.95
N ASP A 228 6.61 8.30 3.93
CA ASP A 228 7.85 7.68 4.35
C ASP A 228 8.80 8.73 4.96
N ASP A 229 9.23 8.52 6.19
CA ASP A 229 10.24 9.38 6.82
C ASP A 229 11.64 8.81 6.63
N MET A 230 12.22 9.07 5.46
CA MET A 230 13.58 8.63 5.11
C MET A 230 14.68 9.41 5.83
N THR A 231 14.33 10.50 6.49
CA THR A 231 15.32 11.33 7.23
C THR A 231 15.48 10.88 8.67
N ALA A 232 14.59 10.02 9.16
CA ALA A 232 14.61 9.56 10.53
C ALA A 232 15.70 8.51 10.75
N THR A 233 16.54 8.73 11.74
CA THR A 233 17.26 7.64 12.39
C THR A 233 16.23 6.62 12.88
N LEU A 234 16.43 5.35 12.57
CA LEU A 234 15.50 4.25 12.94
C LEU A 234 15.00 4.44 14.37
N GLY A 235 13.71 4.75 14.52
CA GLY A 235 13.02 4.91 15.80
C GLY A 235 12.59 6.35 16.19
N ALA A 236 13.13 7.39 15.58
CA ALA A 236 12.85 8.77 16.01
C ALA A 236 11.82 9.54 15.17
N GLY A 237 11.39 9.04 14.02
CA GLY A 237 10.54 9.78 13.08
C GLY A 237 9.27 9.08 12.64
N SER A 238 9.01 7.88 13.12
CA SER A 238 7.85 7.07 12.68
C SER A 238 6.50 7.68 13.02
N GLU A 239 6.42 8.55 14.03
CA GLU A 239 5.19 9.21 14.49
C GLU A 239 4.54 10.10 13.41
N HIS A 240 5.33 10.53 12.42
CA HIS A 240 4.87 11.41 11.34
C HIS A 240 4.29 10.64 10.14
N THR A 241 4.46 9.33 10.12
CA THR A 241 4.12 8.53 8.93
C THR A 241 2.66 8.08 8.91
N LEU A 242 2.12 7.98 7.69
CA LEU A 242 0.79 7.43 7.46
C LEU A 242 0.68 6.00 7.99
N ALA A 243 1.70 5.17 7.77
CA ALA A 243 1.75 3.79 8.24
C ALA A 243 1.64 3.69 9.77
N LYS A 244 2.35 4.55 10.51
CA LYS A 244 2.27 4.59 11.97
C LYS A 244 0.88 5.01 12.44
N CYS A 245 0.31 6.07 11.83
CA CYS A 245 -1.03 6.53 12.16
C CYS A 245 -2.08 5.42 11.94
N LEU A 246 -2.03 4.72 10.81
CA LEU A 246 -2.94 3.61 10.51
C LEU A 246 -2.76 2.45 11.49
N THR A 247 -1.53 2.14 11.87
CA THR A 247 -1.23 1.11 12.89
C THR A 247 -1.85 1.47 14.24
N ASP A 248 -1.69 2.70 14.69
CA ASP A 248 -2.24 3.17 15.98
C ASP A 248 -3.77 3.19 16.00
N LYS A 249 -4.39 3.37 14.84
CA LYS A 249 -5.86 3.27 14.67
C LYS A 249 -6.36 1.84 14.45
N GLY A 250 -5.46 0.86 14.37
CA GLY A 250 -5.81 -0.55 14.10
C GLY A 250 -6.49 -0.74 12.75
N VAL A 251 -6.02 -0.02 11.74
CA VAL A 251 -6.49 -0.13 10.35
C VAL A 251 -5.56 -1.09 9.61
N PRO A 252 -6.06 -2.16 8.98
CA PRO A 252 -5.26 -2.98 8.09
C PRO A 252 -4.88 -2.20 6.83
N PHE A 253 -3.60 -2.20 6.49
CA PHE A 253 -3.06 -1.56 5.29
C PHE A 253 -1.89 -2.36 4.73
N ASN A 254 -1.52 -2.06 3.49
CA ASN A 254 -0.30 -2.54 2.86
C ASN A 254 0.40 -1.37 2.17
N THR A 255 1.67 -1.18 2.46
CA THR A 255 2.49 -0.14 1.82
C THR A 255 3.54 -0.79 0.94
N GLN A 256 3.62 -0.35 -0.30
CA GLN A 256 4.68 -0.71 -1.23
C GLN A 256 5.44 0.54 -1.65
N VAL A 257 6.74 0.39 -1.81
CA VAL A 257 7.63 1.48 -2.22
C VAL A 257 8.41 1.01 -3.44
N GLN A 258 8.42 1.83 -4.48
CA GLN A 258 9.22 1.58 -5.67
C GLN A 258 9.98 2.85 -6.05
N GLU A 259 11.24 2.67 -6.46
CA GLU A 259 12.06 3.75 -6.99
C GLU A 259 12.25 3.62 -8.49
N PHE A 260 12.13 4.73 -9.16
CA PHE A 260 12.30 4.87 -10.60
C PHE A 260 13.46 5.82 -10.88
N ASN A 261 14.31 5.46 -11.83
CA ASN A 261 15.38 6.33 -12.29
C ASN A 261 14.95 7.01 -13.59
N TYR A 262 14.80 8.32 -13.54
CA TYR A 262 14.55 9.15 -14.72
C TYR A 262 15.88 9.71 -15.23
N VAL A 263 16.15 9.48 -16.52
CA VAL A 263 17.33 10.04 -17.19
C VAL A 263 16.92 11.38 -17.80
N ASN A 264 17.51 12.45 -17.32
CA ASN A 264 17.28 13.78 -17.86
C ASN A 264 18.46 14.16 -18.77
N GLN A 265 18.20 14.62 -20.01
CA GLN A 265 19.22 15.19 -20.87
C GLN A 265 19.37 16.68 -20.53
N LEU A 266 20.52 17.04 -20.02
CA LEU A 266 20.90 18.44 -19.85
C LEU A 266 21.26 19.00 -21.22
N ASN A 267 20.34 19.75 -21.83
CA ASN A 267 20.65 20.54 -23.00
C ASN A 267 21.28 21.87 -22.55
N GLU A 268 22.47 22.16 -23.04
CA GLU A 268 23.05 23.48 -22.88
C GLU A 268 22.14 24.51 -23.59
N VAL A 269 21.49 25.38 -22.83
CA VAL A 269 20.79 26.52 -23.35
C VAL A 269 21.86 27.58 -23.64
N THR A 270 22.23 27.76 -24.89
CA THR A 270 23.03 28.94 -25.31
C THR A 270 22.26 30.20 -24.90
N ALA A 271 22.85 30.98 -24.01
CA ALA A 271 22.31 32.30 -23.70
C ALA A 271 22.08 33.07 -25.02
N PRO A 272 20.90 33.72 -25.18
CA PRO A 272 20.72 34.57 -26.34
C PRO A 272 21.87 35.57 -26.39
N GLY A 273 22.60 35.54 -27.51
CA GLY A 273 23.78 36.35 -27.71
C GLY A 273 23.47 37.80 -27.42
N GLY A 274 24.21 38.36 -26.46
CA GLY A 274 24.23 39.80 -26.23
C GLY A 274 25.01 40.54 -27.32
#